data_642aa481143ba03c4e7c769ccba9515c
#
_entry.id   642aa481143ba03c4e7c769ccba9515c
#
_cell.length_a   1.000
_cell.length_b   1.000
_cell.length_c   1.000
_cell.angle_alpha   90.00
_cell.angle_beta   90.00
_cell.angle_gamma   90.00
#
_symmetry.space_group_name_H-M   'P 1'
#
loop_
_entity.id
_entity.type
_entity.pdbx_description
1 polymer ?
#
loop_
_entity_poly.entity_id
_entity_poly.type
_entity_poly.pdbx_seq_one_letter_code
_entity_poly.pdbx_strand_id
1 'polypeptide(L)'
;VNGVDIYLHKKQVKGIFGYIPQDDLLIEELTVYQNLYYNAKLCLGIRTDEEIKNTIKQTLNDLGLWNIRNLKVGNPLQKTISGGQRKRLNIALELIRKPAILFVDEPTSGLSSKDSENVMDLLRELSLKGKLIFVVIHQPSSDIYKLFDKIFILDQGGYSIYYGNPLESLIYFKTLDKQINNNQAECLNCGNVNVELVFNIIEAN
;
A
#
# COMPACT_ATOMS: atom_id res chain seq x y z
N VAL A 1 2.46 12.92 -15.81
CA VAL A 1 2.74 11.49 -16.04
C VAL A 1 3.18 11.35 -17.47
N ASN A 2 4.38 10.77 -17.71
CA ASN A 2 4.97 10.64 -19.04
C ASN A 2 4.94 11.93 -19.90
N GLY A 3 5.25 13.07 -19.27
CA GLY A 3 5.21 14.39 -19.93
C GLY A 3 3.82 15.00 -20.08
N VAL A 4 2.76 14.29 -19.70
CA VAL A 4 1.38 14.79 -19.74
C VAL A 4 1.03 15.48 -18.44
N ASP A 5 0.59 16.75 -18.53
CA ASP A 5 0.05 17.48 -17.39
C ASP A 5 -1.31 16.88 -16.98
N ILE A 6 -1.38 16.41 -15.73
CA ILE A 6 -2.56 15.71 -15.20
C ILE A 6 -3.75 16.65 -14.96
N TYR A 7 -3.50 17.93 -14.77
CA TYR A 7 -4.56 18.93 -14.53
C TYR A 7 -5.18 19.41 -15.84
N LEU A 8 -4.34 19.62 -16.86
CA LEU A 8 -4.78 20.09 -18.18
C LEU A 8 -5.38 18.96 -19.04
N HIS A 9 -4.88 17.72 -18.88
CA HIS A 9 -5.21 16.59 -19.74
C HIS A 9 -5.93 15.46 -18.98
N LYS A 10 -6.91 15.79 -18.14
CA LYS A 10 -7.65 14.83 -17.27
C LYS A 10 -8.20 13.61 -18.03
N LYS A 11 -8.63 13.77 -19.27
CA LYS A 11 -9.16 12.65 -20.09
C LYS A 11 -8.09 11.61 -20.43
N GLN A 12 -6.84 12.03 -20.66
CA GLN A 12 -5.74 11.15 -21.03
C GLN A 12 -5.21 10.34 -19.84
N VAL A 13 -5.40 10.86 -18.63
CA VAL A 13 -4.95 10.21 -17.39
C VAL A 13 -6.08 9.50 -16.64
N LYS A 14 -7.28 9.45 -17.23
CA LYS A 14 -8.43 8.76 -16.63
C LYS A 14 -8.16 7.26 -16.49
N GLY A 15 -8.32 6.72 -15.27
CA GLY A 15 -8.11 5.29 -14.97
C GLY A 15 -6.65 4.88 -14.72
N ILE A 16 -5.70 5.81 -14.88
CA ILE A 16 -4.28 5.53 -14.57
C ILE A 16 -4.05 5.42 -13.05
N PHE A 17 -4.81 6.19 -12.27
CA PHE A 17 -4.68 6.26 -10.83
C PHE A 17 -5.65 5.33 -10.12
N GLY A 18 -5.19 4.66 -9.09
CA GLY A 18 -5.98 3.97 -8.06
C GLY A 18 -5.66 4.55 -6.69
N TYR A 19 -6.67 4.60 -5.81
CA TYR A 19 -6.53 5.05 -4.44
C TYR A 19 -7.12 4.01 -3.48
N ILE A 20 -6.33 3.59 -2.54
CA ILE A 20 -6.70 2.62 -1.51
C ILE A 20 -6.67 3.35 -0.17
N PRO A 21 -7.83 3.71 0.39
CA PRO A 21 -7.91 4.44 1.65
C PRO A 21 -7.53 3.58 2.86
N GLN A 22 -7.28 4.24 3.98
CA GLN A 22 -7.01 3.60 5.26
C GLN A 22 -8.19 2.73 5.69
N ASP A 23 -9.40 3.30 5.71
CA ASP A 23 -10.62 2.56 5.96
C ASP A 23 -11.06 1.77 4.74
N ASP A 24 -11.59 0.58 4.93
CA ASP A 24 -12.06 -0.21 3.82
C ASP A 24 -13.43 0.29 3.29
N LEU A 25 -13.65 0.10 1.98
CA LEU A 25 -14.88 0.44 1.27
C LEU A 25 -15.74 -0.80 1.01
N LEU A 26 -15.63 -1.81 1.86
CA LEU A 26 -16.28 -3.09 1.67
C LEU A 26 -17.74 -3.06 2.16
N ILE A 27 -18.61 -3.71 1.40
CA ILE A 27 -20.00 -3.93 1.80
C ILE A 27 -20.07 -5.21 2.63
N GLU A 28 -20.40 -5.06 3.90
CA GLU A 28 -20.32 -6.12 4.92
C GLU A 28 -21.26 -7.30 4.66
N GLU A 29 -22.45 -7.03 4.12
CA GLU A 29 -23.47 -8.03 3.80
C GLU A 29 -23.12 -8.88 2.59
N LEU A 30 -22.23 -8.41 1.74
CA LEU A 30 -21.81 -9.09 0.54
C LEU A 30 -20.67 -10.08 0.82
N THR A 31 -20.57 -11.09 -0.02
CA THR A 31 -19.40 -11.98 -0.04
C THR A 31 -18.18 -11.27 -0.63
N VAL A 32 -17.00 -11.84 -0.40
CA VAL A 32 -15.75 -11.42 -1.03
C VAL A 32 -15.91 -11.33 -2.55
N TYR A 33 -16.51 -12.35 -3.18
CA TYR A 33 -16.78 -12.35 -4.62
C TYR A 33 -17.75 -11.26 -5.04
N GLN A 34 -18.84 -11.08 -4.32
CA GLN A 34 -19.88 -10.10 -4.65
C GLN A 34 -19.36 -8.66 -4.56
N ASN A 35 -18.51 -8.34 -3.57
CA ASN A 35 -17.87 -7.03 -3.48
C ASN A 35 -17.09 -6.71 -4.79
N LEU A 36 -16.27 -7.64 -5.27
CA LEU A 36 -15.55 -7.46 -6.53
C LEU A 36 -16.49 -7.43 -7.74
N TYR A 37 -17.50 -8.29 -7.78
CA TYR A 37 -18.41 -8.39 -8.91
C TYR A 37 -19.19 -7.09 -9.16
N TYR A 38 -19.78 -6.54 -8.10
CA TYR A 38 -20.53 -5.29 -8.26
C TYR A 38 -19.61 -4.11 -8.56
N ASN A 39 -18.44 -4.04 -7.93
CA ASN A 39 -17.42 -3.04 -8.25
C ASN A 39 -16.98 -3.15 -9.72
N ALA A 40 -16.70 -4.36 -10.20
CA ALA A 40 -16.31 -4.60 -11.59
C ALA A 40 -17.40 -4.18 -12.58
N LYS A 41 -18.66 -4.49 -12.27
CA LYS A 41 -19.82 -4.06 -13.10
C LYS A 41 -19.89 -2.54 -13.23
N LEU A 42 -19.63 -1.81 -12.16
CA LEU A 42 -19.64 -0.34 -12.18
C LEU A 42 -18.43 0.25 -12.91
N CYS A 43 -17.25 -0.38 -12.77
CA CYS A 43 -16.00 0.21 -13.24
C CYS A 43 -15.58 -0.22 -14.65
N LEU A 44 -15.93 -1.43 -15.10
CA LEU A 44 -15.43 -2.01 -16.35
C LEU A 44 -16.35 -1.77 -17.57
N GLY A 45 -17.49 -1.07 -17.39
CA GLY A 45 -18.33 -0.61 -18.51
C GLY A 45 -18.88 -1.75 -19.38
N ILE A 46 -18.52 -1.74 -20.68
CA ILE A 46 -19.16 -2.56 -21.75
C ILE A 46 -18.57 -4.01 -21.79
N ARG A 47 -17.91 -4.51 -20.76
CA ARG A 47 -17.39 -5.88 -20.76
C ARG A 47 -18.48 -6.91 -20.57
N THR A 48 -18.29 -8.08 -21.20
CA THR A 48 -19.19 -9.22 -21.02
C THR A 48 -19.11 -9.77 -19.59
N ASP A 49 -20.18 -10.43 -19.16
CA ASP A 49 -20.22 -11.08 -17.83
C ASP A 49 -19.10 -12.11 -17.66
N GLU A 50 -18.75 -12.80 -18.73
CA GLU A 50 -17.70 -13.80 -18.72
C GLU A 50 -16.30 -13.17 -18.52
N GLU A 51 -16.00 -12.09 -19.19
CA GLU A 51 -14.76 -11.33 -19.03
C GLU A 51 -14.63 -10.79 -17.60
N ILE A 52 -15.73 -10.29 -17.03
CA ILE A 52 -15.79 -9.81 -15.65
C ILE A 52 -15.48 -10.96 -14.68
N LYS A 53 -16.16 -12.11 -14.83
CA LYS A 53 -15.94 -13.30 -13.98
C LYS A 53 -14.50 -13.80 -14.04
N ASN A 54 -13.91 -13.83 -15.22
CA ASN A 54 -12.52 -14.23 -15.42
C ASN A 54 -11.55 -13.26 -14.77
N THR A 55 -11.78 -11.95 -14.91
CA THR A 55 -10.97 -10.91 -14.25
C THR A 55 -11.04 -11.04 -12.74
N ILE A 56 -12.23 -11.24 -12.16
CA ILE A 56 -12.42 -11.43 -10.72
C ILE A 56 -11.70 -12.68 -10.24
N LYS A 57 -11.86 -13.81 -10.95
CA LYS A 57 -11.20 -15.06 -10.60
C LYS A 57 -9.69 -14.89 -10.54
N GLN A 58 -9.12 -14.26 -11.56
CA GLN A 58 -7.67 -13.97 -11.59
C GLN A 58 -7.27 -13.07 -10.42
N THR A 59 -7.95 -11.94 -10.21
CA THR A 59 -7.63 -11.00 -9.12
C THR A 59 -7.70 -11.67 -7.74
N LEU A 60 -8.74 -12.49 -7.48
CA LEU A 60 -8.87 -13.20 -6.21
C LEU A 60 -7.79 -14.27 -6.03
N ASN A 61 -7.36 -14.94 -7.09
CA ASN A 61 -6.25 -15.89 -7.03
C ASN A 61 -4.93 -15.18 -6.73
N ASP A 62 -4.63 -14.11 -7.47
CA ASP A 62 -3.39 -13.33 -7.33
C ASP A 62 -3.25 -12.76 -5.91
N LEU A 63 -4.36 -12.47 -5.25
CA LEU A 63 -4.39 -11.93 -3.89
C LEU A 63 -4.61 -12.98 -2.78
N GLY A 64 -4.67 -14.28 -3.14
CA GLY A 64 -4.86 -15.37 -2.20
C GLY A 64 -6.24 -15.36 -1.51
N LEU A 65 -7.27 -14.82 -2.17
CA LEU A 65 -8.64 -14.67 -1.63
C LEU A 65 -9.64 -15.65 -2.24
N TRP A 66 -9.25 -16.44 -3.24
CA TRP A 66 -10.17 -17.32 -3.96
C TRP A 66 -10.86 -18.36 -3.06
N ASN A 67 -10.17 -18.91 -2.08
CA ASN A 67 -10.69 -19.93 -1.18
C ASN A 67 -11.79 -19.41 -0.26
N ILE A 68 -11.78 -18.10 0.04
CA ILE A 68 -12.76 -17.44 0.89
C ILE A 68 -13.81 -16.63 0.12
N ARG A 69 -13.86 -16.74 -1.19
CA ARG A 69 -14.71 -15.91 -2.09
C ARG A 69 -16.20 -15.94 -1.74
N ASN A 70 -16.68 -17.02 -1.16
CA ASN A 70 -18.10 -17.22 -0.79
C ASN A 70 -18.41 -16.76 0.64
N LEU A 71 -17.39 -16.41 1.45
CA LEU A 71 -17.62 -15.89 2.79
C LEU A 71 -18.11 -14.44 2.71
N LYS A 72 -19.07 -14.09 3.57
CA LYS A 72 -19.45 -12.71 3.78
C LYS A 72 -18.28 -11.94 4.38
N VAL A 73 -18.15 -10.67 4.00
CA VAL A 73 -17.10 -9.81 4.56
C VAL A 73 -17.32 -9.60 6.06
N GLY A 74 -18.57 -9.37 6.46
CA GLY A 74 -18.93 -9.13 7.86
C GLY A 74 -18.38 -7.79 8.37
N ASN A 75 -18.80 -7.42 9.58
CA ASN A 75 -18.30 -6.21 10.21
C ASN A 75 -16.97 -6.47 10.97
N PRO A 76 -16.19 -5.43 11.30
CA PRO A 76 -14.92 -5.55 12.02
C PRO A 76 -15.03 -6.21 13.40
N LEU A 77 -16.23 -6.16 14.03
CA LEU A 77 -16.49 -6.76 15.34
C LEU A 77 -16.84 -8.26 15.23
N GLN A 78 -17.51 -8.66 14.14
CA GLN A 78 -17.84 -10.05 13.84
C GLN A 78 -16.97 -10.53 12.66
N LYS A 79 -15.70 -10.78 12.94
CA LYS A 79 -14.68 -11.10 11.93
C LYS A 79 -14.99 -12.42 11.22
N THR A 80 -15.62 -12.36 10.06
CA THR A 80 -15.78 -13.51 9.15
C THR A 80 -14.50 -13.77 8.34
N ILE A 81 -13.80 -12.68 7.98
CA ILE A 81 -12.48 -12.69 7.33
C ILE A 81 -11.47 -11.91 8.16
N SER A 82 -10.16 -12.24 8.06
CA SER A 82 -9.12 -11.56 8.82
C SER A 82 -8.92 -10.11 8.35
N GLY A 83 -8.27 -9.28 9.20
CA GLY A 83 -7.91 -7.90 8.84
C GLY A 83 -7.05 -7.85 7.58
N GLY A 84 -6.05 -8.72 7.48
CA GLY A 84 -5.22 -8.83 6.28
C GLY A 84 -6.00 -9.26 5.03
N GLN A 85 -7.01 -10.15 5.17
CA GLN A 85 -7.91 -10.51 4.08
C GLN A 85 -8.80 -9.33 3.66
N ARG A 86 -9.32 -8.55 4.62
CA ARG A 86 -10.09 -7.32 4.34
C ARG A 86 -9.24 -6.31 3.57
N LYS A 87 -8.00 -6.05 4.03
CA LYS A 87 -7.10 -5.10 3.36
C LYS A 87 -6.75 -5.55 1.95
N ARG A 88 -6.46 -6.84 1.73
CA ARG A 88 -6.23 -7.39 0.38
C ARG A 88 -7.45 -7.30 -0.51
N LEU A 89 -8.66 -7.48 0.04
CA LEU A 89 -9.90 -7.30 -0.71
C LEU A 89 -10.11 -5.83 -1.09
N ASN A 90 -9.81 -4.88 -0.20
CA ASN A 90 -9.86 -3.45 -0.50
C ASN A 90 -8.87 -3.08 -1.63
N ILE A 91 -7.66 -3.65 -1.61
CA ILE A 91 -6.69 -3.53 -2.71
C ILE A 91 -7.25 -4.12 -4.00
N ALA A 92 -7.93 -5.28 -3.92
CA ALA A 92 -8.53 -5.94 -5.07
C ALA A 92 -9.57 -5.08 -5.80
N LEU A 93 -10.37 -4.29 -5.06
CA LEU A 93 -11.37 -3.38 -5.64
C LEU A 93 -10.72 -2.36 -6.58
N GLU A 94 -9.55 -1.85 -6.25
CA GLU A 94 -8.81 -0.92 -7.10
C GLU A 94 -8.07 -1.62 -8.24
N LEU A 95 -7.46 -2.79 -7.96
CA LEU A 95 -6.69 -3.53 -8.97
C LEU A 95 -7.52 -4.02 -10.15
N ILE A 96 -8.85 -4.20 -9.96
CA ILE A 96 -9.74 -4.67 -11.03
C ILE A 96 -9.76 -3.72 -12.24
N ARG A 97 -9.49 -2.42 -12.02
CA ARG A 97 -9.37 -1.39 -13.07
C ARG A 97 -7.99 -1.36 -13.71
N LYS A 98 -7.03 -2.15 -13.20
CA LYS A 98 -5.64 -2.22 -13.66
C LYS A 98 -4.94 -0.86 -13.68
N PRO A 99 -4.98 -0.04 -12.61
CA PRO A 99 -4.31 1.24 -12.58
C PRO A 99 -2.79 1.04 -12.73
N ALA A 100 -2.11 2.01 -13.35
CA ALA A 100 -0.65 2.02 -13.46
C ALA A 100 0.01 2.60 -12.21
N ILE A 101 -0.69 3.52 -11.52
CA ILE A 101 -0.21 4.21 -10.32
C ILE A 101 -1.21 3.95 -9.19
N LEU A 102 -0.70 3.55 -8.03
CA LEU A 102 -1.48 3.32 -6.82
C LEU A 102 -1.03 4.27 -5.72
N PHE A 103 -2.00 4.92 -5.07
CA PHE A 103 -1.81 5.61 -3.80
C PHE A 103 -2.47 4.75 -2.72
N VAL A 104 -1.71 4.40 -1.70
CA VAL A 104 -2.13 3.49 -0.63
C VAL A 104 -1.93 4.17 0.70
N ASP A 105 -3.04 4.37 1.41
CA ASP A 105 -3.04 5.08 2.67
C ASP A 105 -3.06 4.08 3.83
N GLU A 106 -2.04 4.14 4.67
CA GLU A 106 -1.83 3.32 5.86
C GLU A 106 -2.24 1.83 5.70
N PRO A 107 -1.64 1.08 4.78
CA PRO A 107 -2.07 -0.28 4.48
C PRO A 107 -1.86 -1.26 5.65
N THR A 108 -1.06 -0.90 6.63
CA THR A 108 -0.69 -1.74 7.78
C THR A 108 -1.44 -1.39 9.05
N SER A 109 -2.22 -0.31 9.06
CA SER A 109 -2.96 0.15 10.23
C SER A 109 -3.94 -0.91 10.74
N GLY A 110 -3.91 -1.19 12.04
CA GLY A 110 -4.79 -2.16 12.70
C GLY A 110 -4.54 -3.64 12.35
N LEU A 111 -3.46 -3.96 11.66
CA LEU A 111 -3.07 -5.32 11.30
C LEU A 111 -2.06 -5.92 12.30
N SER A 112 -2.02 -7.25 12.37
CA SER A 112 -0.92 -7.95 13.00
C SER A 112 0.38 -7.76 12.20
N SER A 113 1.56 -7.93 12.84
CA SER A 113 2.85 -7.83 12.15
C SER A 113 2.90 -8.73 10.91
N LYS A 114 2.40 -9.97 11.02
CA LYS A 114 2.38 -10.93 9.92
C LYS A 114 1.46 -10.51 8.77
N ASP A 115 0.27 -9.97 9.08
CA ASP A 115 -0.64 -9.47 8.06
C ASP A 115 -0.08 -8.21 7.38
N SER A 116 0.61 -7.33 8.15
CA SER A 116 1.29 -6.14 7.63
C SER A 116 2.37 -6.52 6.63
N GLU A 117 3.25 -7.46 6.98
CA GLU A 117 4.26 -8.00 6.07
C GLU A 117 3.62 -8.55 4.77
N ASN A 118 2.60 -9.42 4.90
CA ASN A 118 1.94 -10.01 3.74
C ASN A 118 1.30 -8.95 2.81
N VAL A 119 0.76 -7.86 3.35
CA VAL A 119 0.20 -6.77 2.55
C VAL A 119 1.31 -5.97 1.88
N MET A 120 2.41 -5.69 2.58
CA MET A 120 3.54 -4.95 2.01
C MET A 120 4.29 -5.75 0.95
N ASP A 121 4.47 -7.06 1.16
CA ASP A 121 5.04 -7.97 0.17
C ASP A 121 4.20 -7.99 -1.12
N LEU A 122 2.86 -8.03 -0.97
CA LEU A 122 1.94 -7.93 -2.11
C LEU A 122 2.14 -6.60 -2.88
N LEU A 123 2.24 -5.48 -2.18
CA LEU A 123 2.47 -4.17 -2.82
C LEU A 123 3.84 -4.16 -3.51
N ARG A 124 4.87 -4.74 -2.88
CA ARG A 124 6.19 -4.90 -3.49
C ARG A 124 6.15 -5.73 -4.76
N GLU A 125 5.44 -6.85 -4.74
CA GLU A 125 5.26 -7.70 -5.93
C GLU A 125 4.56 -6.95 -7.08
N LEU A 126 3.54 -6.16 -6.77
CA LEU A 126 2.85 -5.31 -7.75
C LEU A 126 3.78 -4.23 -8.35
N SER A 127 4.68 -3.65 -7.53
CA SER A 127 5.70 -2.71 -7.98
C SER A 127 6.69 -3.38 -8.95
N LEU A 128 7.17 -4.58 -8.62
CA LEU A 128 8.05 -5.37 -9.49
C LEU A 128 7.38 -5.76 -10.82
N LYS A 129 6.05 -5.85 -10.85
CA LYS A 129 5.24 -6.04 -12.07
C LYS A 129 5.00 -4.74 -12.85
N GLY A 130 5.71 -3.66 -12.50
CA GLY A 130 5.74 -2.40 -13.25
C GLY A 130 4.70 -1.37 -12.81
N LYS A 131 4.08 -1.50 -11.63
CA LYS A 131 3.24 -0.45 -11.06
C LYS A 131 4.06 0.54 -10.25
N LEU A 132 3.73 1.83 -10.35
CA LEU A 132 4.23 2.83 -9.44
C LEU A 132 3.32 2.91 -8.22
N ILE A 133 3.87 2.70 -7.02
CA ILE A 133 3.08 2.64 -5.80
C ILE A 133 3.62 3.66 -4.79
N PHE A 134 2.75 4.56 -4.36
CA PHE A 134 2.99 5.48 -3.27
C PHE A 134 2.28 4.96 -2.03
N VAL A 135 3.01 4.77 -0.95
CA VAL A 135 2.45 4.30 0.33
C VAL A 135 2.65 5.38 1.38
N VAL A 136 1.57 5.80 2.01
CA VAL A 136 1.63 6.56 3.25
C VAL A 136 1.67 5.55 4.39
N ILE A 137 2.65 5.66 5.26
CA ILE A 137 2.84 4.72 6.36
C ILE A 137 3.33 5.44 7.61
N HIS A 138 2.81 5.03 8.75
CA HIS A 138 3.19 5.52 10.07
C HIS A 138 4.05 4.47 10.78
N GLN A 139 5.22 4.85 11.28
CA GLN A 139 6.11 4.02 12.10
C GLN A 139 6.29 2.59 11.56
N PRO A 140 6.83 2.41 10.34
CA PRO A 140 7.05 1.08 9.78
C PRO A 140 8.08 0.29 10.58
N SER A 141 7.94 -1.04 10.61
CA SER A 141 8.99 -1.91 11.12
C SER A 141 10.25 -1.82 10.24
N SER A 142 11.39 -2.27 10.79
CA SER A 142 12.66 -2.33 10.06
C SER A 142 12.54 -3.01 8.69
N ASP A 143 11.86 -4.15 8.65
CA ASP A 143 11.72 -4.95 7.43
C ASP A 143 10.84 -4.24 6.40
N ILE A 144 9.72 -3.64 6.83
CA ILE A 144 8.84 -2.86 5.96
C ILE A 144 9.59 -1.63 5.43
N TYR A 145 10.37 -0.94 6.26
CA TYR A 145 11.13 0.25 5.85
C TYR A 145 12.11 -0.06 4.71
N LYS A 146 12.73 -1.22 4.73
CA LYS A 146 13.67 -1.67 3.70
C LYS A 146 13.01 -2.08 2.38
N LEU A 147 11.70 -2.30 2.36
CA LEU A 147 10.98 -2.68 1.12
C LEU A 147 10.84 -1.53 0.12
N PHE A 148 11.00 -0.27 0.58
CA PHE A 148 10.84 0.89 -0.29
C PHE A 148 12.08 1.16 -1.14
N ASP A 149 11.88 1.50 -2.41
CA ASP A 149 12.95 1.97 -3.30
C ASP A 149 13.37 3.39 -2.95
N LYS A 150 12.39 4.24 -2.59
CA LYS A 150 12.56 5.63 -2.20
C LYS A 150 11.60 5.97 -1.07
N ILE A 151 12.02 6.87 -0.21
CA ILE A 151 11.16 7.48 0.81
C ILE A 151 11.13 9.00 0.63
N PHE A 152 10.01 9.56 1.04
CA PHE A 152 9.76 10.98 1.05
C PHE A 152 9.27 11.36 2.45
N ILE A 153 10.08 12.11 3.19
CA ILE A 153 9.77 12.51 4.56
C ILE A 153 9.32 13.96 4.55
N LEU A 154 8.17 14.20 5.17
CA LEU A 154 7.57 15.50 5.33
C LEU A 154 7.59 15.91 6.80
N ASP A 155 7.90 17.18 7.04
CA ASP A 155 7.76 17.85 8.33
C ASP A 155 6.38 18.48 8.48
N GLN A 156 6.11 19.08 9.65
CA GLN A 156 4.90 19.84 9.92
C GLN A 156 4.68 20.90 8.84
N GLY A 157 3.43 21.02 8.37
CA GLY A 157 3.10 21.93 7.27
C GLY A 157 3.38 21.37 5.86
N GLY A 158 3.89 20.13 5.75
CA GLY A 158 4.11 19.47 4.45
C GLY A 158 5.42 19.84 3.77
N TYR A 159 6.37 20.39 4.50
CA TYR A 159 7.69 20.69 3.97
C TYR A 159 8.51 19.42 3.78
N SER A 160 9.12 19.28 2.60
CA SER A 160 10.00 18.14 2.30
C SER A 160 11.34 18.30 3.01
N ILE A 161 11.70 17.35 3.87
CA ILE A 161 12.98 17.34 4.57
C ILE A 161 13.93 16.26 4.06
N TYR A 162 13.39 15.22 3.43
CA TYR A 162 14.22 14.18 2.82
C TYR A 162 13.51 13.51 1.64
N TYR A 163 14.27 13.22 0.58
CA TYR A 163 13.86 12.36 -0.51
C TYR A 163 15.05 11.52 -0.96
N GLY A 164 14.94 10.19 -0.88
CA GLY A 164 16.05 9.32 -1.27
C GLY A 164 15.89 7.87 -0.85
N ASN A 165 17.02 7.16 -0.78
CA ASN A 165 17.06 5.78 -0.34
C ASN A 165 16.72 5.67 1.17
N PRO A 166 15.93 4.65 1.61
CA PRO A 166 15.60 4.47 3.02
C PRO A 166 16.80 4.36 3.95
N LEU A 167 17.81 3.56 3.59
CA LEU A 167 18.99 3.38 4.45
C LEU A 167 19.86 4.64 4.52
N GLU A 168 20.00 5.36 3.42
CA GLU A 168 20.74 6.62 3.39
C GLU A 168 20.07 7.70 4.26
N SER A 169 18.75 7.67 4.41
CA SER A 169 18.06 8.61 5.29
C SER A 169 18.49 8.47 6.74
N LEU A 170 18.66 7.22 7.20
CA LEU A 170 19.13 6.97 8.59
C LEU A 170 20.53 7.54 8.83
N ILE A 171 21.42 7.41 7.86
CA ILE A 171 22.77 8.00 7.92
C ILE A 171 22.66 9.53 7.93
N TYR A 172 21.80 10.10 7.07
CA TYR A 172 21.56 11.53 6.98
C TYR A 172 21.10 12.11 8.33
N PHE A 173 20.05 11.55 8.93
CA PHE A 173 19.52 12.04 10.21
C PHE A 173 20.47 11.81 11.37
N LYS A 174 21.18 10.67 11.44
CA LYS A 174 22.24 10.44 12.44
C LYS A 174 23.37 11.46 12.35
N THR A 175 23.73 11.86 11.14
CA THR A 175 24.77 12.87 10.93
C THR A 175 24.32 14.25 11.40
N LEU A 176 23.06 14.61 11.18
CA LEU A 176 22.48 15.87 11.67
C LEU A 176 22.47 15.93 13.20
N ASP A 177 22.13 14.82 13.86
CA ASP A 177 22.08 14.71 15.32
C ASP A 177 23.46 14.44 15.96
N LYS A 178 24.52 14.47 15.18
CA LYS A 178 25.90 14.24 15.65
C LYS A 178 26.09 12.96 16.46
N GLN A 179 25.34 11.91 16.16
CA GLN A 179 25.42 10.64 16.87
C GLN A 179 26.73 9.89 16.59
N ILE A 180 27.16 9.10 17.60
CA ILE A 180 28.27 8.17 17.46
C ILE A 180 27.82 7.07 16.47
N ASN A 181 28.69 6.65 15.55
CA ASN A 181 28.44 5.66 14.50
C ASN A 181 27.40 6.12 13.45
N ASN A 182 27.43 7.38 13.10
CA ASN A 182 26.54 7.97 12.08
C ASN A 182 26.70 7.38 10.67
N ASN A 183 27.77 6.64 10.39
CA ASN A 183 28.05 6.04 9.08
C ASN A 183 27.35 4.68 8.86
N GLN A 184 26.60 4.18 9.86
CA GLN A 184 25.96 2.87 9.78
C GLN A 184 24.44 3.03 9.87
N ALA A 185 23.73 2.57 8.81
CA ALA A 185 22.28 2.56 8.80
C ALA A 185 21.71 1.37 9.59
N GLU A 186 22.37 0.22 9.50
CA GLU A 186 21.92 -1.06 10.05
C GLU A 186 22.73 -1.47 11.28
N CYS A 187 22.09 -2.24 12.16
CA CYS A 187 22.79 -2.91 13.25
C CYS A 187 23.72 -4.02 12.69
N LEU A 188 25.00 -4.01 13.04
CA LEU A 188 25.97 -4.99 12.56
C LEU A 188 25.66 -6.44 13.00
N ASN A 189 24.93 -6.60 14.10
CA ASN A 189 24.66 -7.95 14.66
C ASN A 189 23.35 -8.55 14.10
N CYS A 190 22.31 -7.75 13.89
CA CYS A 190 20.99 -8.26 13.51
C CYS A 190 20.43 -7.68 12.18
N GLY A 191 21.14 -6.73 11.58
CA GLY A 191 20.72 -6.09 10.34
C GLY A 191 19.50 -5.16 10.47
N ASN A 192 18.93 -4.99 11.66
CA ASN A 192 17.78 -4.13 11.87
C ASN A 192 18.15 -2.64 11.75
N VAL A 193 17.19 -1.86 11.30
CA VAL A 193 17.27 -0.39 11.25
C VAL A 193 16.41 0.21 12.36
N ASN A 194 16.89 1.29 12.97
CA ASN A 194 16.11 2.05 13.95
C ASN A 194 15.39 3.21 13.25
N VAL A 195 14.18 2.94 12.77
CA VAL A 195 13.35 3.92 12.05
C VAL A 195 12.83 4.99 13.02
N GLU A 196 12.53 4.63 14.28
CA GLU A 196 12.04 5.57 15.31
C GLU A 196 13.02 6.72 15.54
N LEU A 197 14.32 6.48 15.33
CA LEU A 197 15.36 7.50 15.45
C LEU A 197 15.07 8.69 14.52
N VAL A 198 14.61 8.45 13.29
CA VAL A 198 14.30 9.51 12.32
C VAL A 198 13.17 10.40 12.84
N PHE A 199 12.12 9.78 13.36
CA PHE A 199 10.97 10.51 13.93
C PHE A 199 11.39 11.30 15.17
N ASN A 200 12.14 10.69 16.08
CA ASN A 200 12.63 11.37 17.28
C ASN A 200 13.50 12.60 16.97
N ILE A 201 14.32 12.54 15.94
CA ILE A 201 15.16 13.67 15.53
C ILE A 201 14.30 14.78 14.91
N ILE A 202 13.28 14.44 14.14
CA ILE A 202 12.37 15.42 13.53
C ILE A 202 11.51 16.12 14.60
N GLU A 203 11.01 15.37 15.59
CA GLU A 203 10.16 15.89 16.65
C GLU A 203 10.94 16.73 17.69
N ALA A 204 12.25 16.52 17.83
CA ALA A 204 13.10 17.22 18.80
C ALA A 204 13.52 18.62 18.33
N ASN A 205 13.33 18.99 17.08
CA ASN A 205 13.65 20.28 16.46
C ASN A 205 12.40 21.07 16.13
#